data_3a6af7351a812133f0c1e1d15ba19531
#
_entry.id   3a6af7351a812133f0c1e1d15ba19531
#
_cell.length_a   1.000
_cell.length_b   1.000
_cell.length_c   1.000
_cell.angle_alpha   90.00
_cell.angle_beta   90.00
_cell.angle_gamma   90.00
#
_symmetry.space_group_name_H-M   'P 1'
#
loop_
_entity.id
_entity.type
_entity.pdbx_description
1 polymer ?
#
loop_
_entity_poly.entity_id
_entity_poly.type
_entity_poly.pdbx_seq_one_letter_code
_entity_poly.pdbx_strand_id
1 'polypeptide(L)'
;PSERSIFMNYRCETNLREIEKYLRGADTMAFDFETAPMPAYRDDNKAALDAHRSHIVGVSLSVAEGSAIYIPLEHFDGGNADSDQVIPFLRDTLWTNPMVAKVAHNLAFESMFLYALGIIIQPPCYDTIAAAQMTLKNSFEFRGLSDSGLKKLVPELLGDELPTFEDVTSGRFFDELNSHDPETVRYACADSDYALRLYRRFNEWFDAFLPRHRWIVENVESPSAVYCGLMKYNGLLMDEPAMIRKQGECAARLLELREQIRGMIGDVDVGANAGTQAFKDYLFKELNLPVLKTTAKNAEAADDQTLTMLAEWCAEHRPELVPLFELVQEYRRWSKLKTTYIDGYLRFVNPATGRIHPDLLPLATETGRFAARNPNMQNCPRKTNDPVGIRAFILAPEGHVLVSCDFSQIELRVGAFYCRDPKMLETYRTGGDIHAATTSV
;
A
#
# COMPACT_ATOMS: atom_id res chain seq x y z
N PRO A 1 -36.92 9.94 5.72
CA PRO A 1 -35.95 10.54 4.87
C PRO A 1 -36.46 11.87 4.37
N SER A 2 -36.07 12.96 5.04
CA SER A 2 -36.36 14.31 4.58
C SER A 2 -35.20 14.73 3.70
N GLU A 3 -35.51 15.07 2.45
CA GLU A 3 -34.62 15.77 1.54
C GLU A 3 -34.14 17.07 2.17
N ARG A 4 -33.08 17.02 2.94
CA ARG A 4 -32.26 18.20 3.21
C ARG A 4 -31.30 18.34 2.04
N SER A 5 -31.73 19.04 0.99
CA SER A 5 -30.81 19.63 0.05
C SER A 5 -29.89 20.56 0.84
N ILE A 6 -28.70 20.07 1.21
CA ILE A 6 -27.66 20.91 1.83
C ILE A 6 -27.20 21.84 0.71
N PHE A 7 -27.42 23.13 0.88
CA PHE A 7 -26.88 24.13 -0.03
C PHE A 7 -25.35 24.06 0.04
N MET A 8 -24.69 23.60 -1.04
CA MET A 8 -23.24 23.54 -1.12
C MET A 8 -22.68 24.96 -1.27
N ASN A 9 -21.89 25.39 -0.29
CA ASN A 9 -21.16 26.67 -0.32
C ASN A 9 -19.69 26.40 -0.61
N TYR A 10 -19.41 26.07 -1.87
CA TYR A 10 -18.05 25.82 -2.37
C TYR A 10 -17.57 27.04 -3.14
N ARG A 11 -16.34 27.49 -2.88
CA ARG A 11 -15.76 28.63 -3.57
C ARG A 11 -14.26 28.51 -3.71
N CYS A 12 -13.74 29.09 -4.77
CA CYS A 12 -12.31 29.34 -4.92
C CYS A 12 -11.92 30.56 -4.05
N GLU A 13 -10.79 30.47 -3.35
CA GLU A 13 -10.31 31.56 -2.49
C GLU A 13 -8.78 31.71 -2.63
N THR A 14 -8.34 32.92 -3.01
CA THR A 14 -6.93 33.24 -3.17
C THR A 14 -6.43 34.27 -2.17
N ASN A 15 -7.34 34.94 -1.46
CA ASN A 15 -7.01 35.97 -0.49
C ASN A 15 -6.74 35.37 0.89
N LEU A 16 -5.51 35.48 1.39
CA LEU A 16 -5.09 34.95 2.68
C LEU A 16 -5.97 35.38 3.85
N ARG A 17 -6.46 36.64 3.85
CA ARG A 17 -7.35 37.16 4.92
C ARG A 17 -8.71 36.45 4.92
N GLU A 18 -9.25 36.15 3.75
CA GLU A 18 -10.54 35.44 3.63
C GLU A 18 -10.36 33.93 3.97
N ILE A 19 -9.20 33.34 3.63
CA ILE A 19 -8.81 32.00 4.07
C ILE A 19 -8.71 31.97 5.62
N GLU A 20 -8.00 32.91 6.22
CA GLU A 20 -7.89 33.02 7.69
C GLU A 20 -9.26 33.16 8.34
N LYS A 21 -10.12 34.01 7.79
CA LYS A 21 -11.48 34.22 8.29
C LYS A 21 -12.33 32.96 8.20
N TYR A 22 -12.21 32.20 7.12
CA TYR A 22 -12.91 30.93 6.92
C TYR A 22 -12.50 29.87 7.95
N LEU A 23 -11.21 29.76 8.27
CA LEU A 23 -10.67 28.78 9.21
C LEU A 23 -10.78 29.18 10.68
N ARG A 24 -11.13 30.42 10.96
CA ARG A 24 -11.11 30.99 12.32
C ARG A 24 -12.05 30.25 13.29
N GLY A 25 -11.45 29.73 14.36
CA GLY A 25 -12.19 29.08 15.47
C GLY A 25 -12.58 27.63 15.17
N ALA A 26 -12.18 27.06 14.03
CA ALA A 26 -12.40 25.66 13.76
C ALA A 26 -11.41 24.80 14.55
N ASP A 27 -11.91 23.79 15.24
CA ASP A 27 -11.14 22.78 15.98
C ASP A 27 -10.95 21.48 15.17
N THR A 28 -11.64 21.37 14.07
CA THR A 28 -11.59 20.23 13.13
C THR A 28 -11.61 20.76 11.71
N MET A 29 -10.64 20.37 10.93
CA MET A 29 -10.50 20.80 9.53
C MET A 29 -10.19 19.60 8.64
N ALA A 30 -11.01 19.36 7.63
CA ALA A 30 -10.67 18.41 6.57
C ALA A 30 -9.94 19.12 5.46
N PHE A 31 -9.01 18.39 4.81
CA PHE A 31 -8.22 18.89 3.68
C PHE A 31 -7.93 17.77 2.68
N ASP A 32 -7.69 18.19 1.44
CA ASP A 32 -7.34 17.32 0.33
C ASP A 32 -6.47 18.07 -0.67
N PHE A 33 -5.51 17.40 -1.32
CA PHE A 33 -4.64 17.97 -2.32
C PHE A 33 -5.02 17.54 -3.73
N GLU A 34 -5.10 18.52 -4.62
CA GLU A 34 -5.08 18.27 -6.05
C GLU A 34 -3.63 18.34 -6.56
N THR A 35 -3.24 17.37 -7.39
CA THR A 35 -1.86 17.21 -7.85
C THR A 35 -1.79 17.00 -9.36
N ALA A 36 -0.67 17.38 -9.96
CA ALA A 36 -0.41 17.13 -11.38
C ALA A 36 1.06 16.74 -11.61
N PRO A 37 1.37 15.95 -12.67
CA PRO A 37 2.75 15.63 -13.01
C PRO A 37 3.55 16.88 -13.37
N MET A 38 4.80 16.93 -12.91
CA MET A 38 5.76 17.92 -13.42
C MET A 38 5.96 17.76 -14.94
N PRO A 39 6.36 18.80 -15.67
CA PRO A 39 6.50 18.76 -17.13
C PRO A 39 7.31 17.58 -17.68
N ALA A 40 8.34 17.16 -16.95
CA ALA A 40 9.21 16.04 -17.36
C ALA A 40 8.54 14.65 -17.26
N TYR A 41 7.37 14.52 -16.62
CA TYR A 41 6.71 13.24 -16.32
C TYR A 41 5.25 13.19 -16.81
N ARG A 42 4.85 14.09 -17.71
CA ARG A 42 3.46 14.15 -18.22
C ARG A 42 3.05 13.02 -19.16
N ASP A 43 3.98 12.20 -19.58
CA ASP A 43 3.74 10.96 -20.31
C ASP A 43 3.30 9.79 -19.40
N ASP A 44 3.43 9.95 -18.07
CA ASP A 44 2.99 8.98 -17.05
C ASP A 44 1.90 9.60 -16.15
N ASN A 45 0.64 9.28 -16.41
CA ASN A 45 -0.50 9.75 -15.60
C ASN A 45 -0.37 9.37 -14.11
N LYS A 46 0.38 8.32 -13.77
CA LYS A 46 0.62 7.92 -12.37
C LYS A 46 1.63 8.81 -11.67
N ALA A 47 2.39 9.61 -12.40
CA ALA A 47 3.32 10.56 -11.81
C ALA A 47 2.61 11.58 -10.92
N ALA A 48 1.35 11.93 -11.18
CA ALA A 48 0.53 12.78 -10.31
C ALA A 48 0.42 12.27 -8.86
N LEU A 49 0.56 10.95 -8.65
CA LEU A 49 0.48 10.30 -7.34
C LEU A 49 1.83 10.15 -6.62
N ASP A 50 2.87 10.79 -7.13
CA ASP A 50 4.25 10.67 -6.65
C ASP A 50 4.86 12.05 -6.40
N ALA A 51 5.07 12.40 -5.14
CA ALA A 51 5.58 13.71 -4.73
C ALA A 51 7.01 14.04 -5.23
N HIS A 52 7.74 13.08 -5.82
CA HIS A 52 9.02 13.34 -6.48
C HIS A 52 8.87 13.68 -7.97
N ARG A 53 7.70 13.45 -8.56
CA ARG A 53 7.42 13.62 -9.98
C ARG A 53 6.23 14.53 -10.27
N SER A 54 5.61 15.05 -9.22
CA SER A 54 4.44 15.92 -9.30
C SER A 54 4.55 17.10 -8.35
N HIS A 55 3.60 18.02 -8.46
CA HIS A 55 3.46 19.18 -7.61
C HIS A 55 2.02 19.29 -7.09
N ILE A 56 1.84 20.07 -6.02
CA ILE A 56 0.52 20.39 -5.48
C ILE A 56 -0.07 21.51 -6.31
N VAL A 57 -1.17 21.23 -7.02
CA VAL A 57 -1.90 22.19 -7.84
C VAL A 57 -2.76 23.10 -6.98
N GLY A 58 -3.31 22.56 -5.90
CA GLY A 58 -4.13 23.31 -4.97
C GLY A 58 -4.51 22.47 -3.74
N VAL A 59 -5.11 23.12 -2.76
CA VAL A 59 -5.62 22.49 -1.54
C VAL A 59 -7.07 22.88 -1.30
N SER A 60 -7.91 21.90 -1.03
CA SER A 60 -9.27 22.15 -0.56
C SER A 60 -9.35 22.00 0.95
N LEU A 61 -10.19 22.83 1.60
CA LEU A 61 -10.36 22.87 3.04
C LEU A 61 -11.85 22.92 3.40
N SER A 62 -12.27 22.10 4.34
CA SER A 62 -13.64 22.12 4.88
C SER A 62 -13.63 22.17 6.41
N VAL A 63 -14.45 23.05 6.99
CA VAL A 63 -14.65 23.20 8.43
C VAL A 63 -16.10 22.93 8.87
N ALA A 64 -17.01 22.83 7.91
CA ALA A 64 -18.43 22.56 8.14
C ALA A 64 -19.03 21.83 6.94
N GLU A 65 -19.99 20.94 7.19
CA GLU A 65 -20.69 20.21 6.15
C GLU A 65 -21.37 21.15 5.14
N GLY A 66 -21.18 20.87 3.87
CA GLY A 66 -21.69 21.69 2.77
C GLY A 66 -20.91 22.97 2.54
N SER A 67 -19.76 23.15 3.22
CA SER A 67 -18.93 24.34 3.07
C SER A 67 -17.47 23.94 2.89
N ALA A 68 -16.87 24.39 1.81
CA ALA A 68 -15.46 24.20 1.54
C ALA A 68 -14.89 25.35 0.71
N ILE A 69 -13.59 25.56 0.82
CA ILE A 69 -12.83 26.45 -0.06
C ILE A 69 -11.78 25.67 -0.82
N TYR A 70 -11.59 26.02 -2.09
CA TYR A 70 -10.46 25.57 -2.88
C TYR A 70 -9.45 26.70 -3.00
N ILE A 71 -8.20 26.43 -2.71
CA ILE A 71 -7.07 27.37 -2.76
C ILE A 71 -6.15 26.89 -3.89
N PRO A 72 -6.22 27.47 -5.10
CA PRO A 72 -5.33 27.12 -6.19
C PRO A 72 -3.93 27.66 -5.90
N LEU A 73 -2.89 26.87 -6.20
CA LEU A 73 -1.49 27.19 -5.93
C LEU A 73 -0.64 27.20 -7.20
N GLU A 74 -0.84 26.24 -8.11
CA GLU A 74 -0.03 26.07 -9.32
C GLU A 74 -0.85 25.68 -10.56
N HIS A 75 -1.98 26.37 -10.83
CA HIS A 75 -2.68 26.28 -12.10
C HIS A 75 -2.02 27.13 -13.19
N PHE A 76 -2.13 26.68 -14.44
CA PHE A 76 -1.56 27.39 -15.59
C PHE A 76 -2.35 28.64 -16.00
N ASP A 77 -3.59 28.78 -15.57
CA ASP A 77 -4.40 29.97 -15.83
C ASP A 77 -3.95 31.21 -15.04
N GLY A 78 -3.04 31.05 -14.09
CA GLY A 78 -2.49 32.13 -13.27
C GLY A 78 -3.42 32.63 -12.17
N GLY A 79 -4.56 31.98 -11.94
CA GLY A 79 -5.53 32.31 -10.89
C GLY A 79 -5.13 31.83 -9.48
N ASN A 80 -3.83 31.76 -9.18
CA ASN A 80 -3.28 31.14 -7.98
C ASN A 80 -3.20 32.10 -6.79
N ALA A 81 -3.33 31.54 -5.60
CA ALA A 81 -2.94 32.20 -4.35
C ALA A 81 -1.41 32.26 -4.23
N ASP A 82 -0.93 33.14 -3.38
CA ASP A 82 0.52 33.22 -3.05
C ASP A 82 0.92 32.05 -2.16
N SER A 83 1.55 31.04 -2.76
CA SER A 83 1.97 29.82 -2.07
C SER A 83 3.00 30.10 -0.96
N ASP A 84 3.86 31.11 -1.12
CA ASP A 84 4.86 31.51 -0.12
C ASP A 84 4.21 32.07 1.17
N GLN A 85 2.96 32.52 1.08
CA GLN A 85 2.18 32.98 2.24
C GLN A 85 1.23 31.90 2.73
N VAL A 86 0.52 31.21 1.82
CA VAL A 86 -0.52 30.24 2.16
C VAL A 86 0.05 28.98 2.83
N ILE A 87 1.12 28.41 2.29
CA ILE A 87 1.69 27.16 2.83
C ILE A 87 2.22 27.35 4.27
N PRO A 88 3.02 28.38 4.60
CA PRO A 88 3.41 28.61 5.99
C PRO A 88 2.23 28.90 6.92
N PHE A 89 1.22 29.63 6.44
CA PHE A 89 0.02 29.88 7.22
C PHE A 89 -0.74 28.59 7.54
N LEU A 90 -0.97 27.72 6.55
CA LEU A 90 -1.63 26.43 6.75
C LEU A 90 -0.77 25.45 7.58
N ARG A 91 0.55 25.50 7.44
CA ARG A 91 1.44 24.74 8.32
C ARG A 91 1.14 25.05 9.79
N ASP A 92 1.13 26.34 10.14
CA ASP A 92 1.02 26.79 11.53
C ASP A 92 -0.40 26.74 12.07
N THR A 93 -1.41 26.97 11.23
CA THR A 93 -2.83 26.97 11.65
C THR A 93 -3.50 25.62 11.57
N LEU A 94 -3.05 24.72 10.70
CA LEU A 94 -3.64 23.42 10.46
C LEU A 94 -2.65 22.29 10.75
N TRP A 95 -1.70 22.03 9.86
CA TRP A 95 -0.97 20.75 9.81
C TRP A 95 -0.09 20.48 11.03
N THR A 96 0.50 21.49 11.64
CA THR A 96 1.32 21.34 12.86
C THR A 96 0.63 21.82 14.14
N ASN A 97 -0.58 22.34 14.03
CA ASN A 97 -1.32 22.85 15.19
C ASN A 97 -1.91 21.71 16.04
N PRO A 98 -1.45 21.51 17.29
CA PRO A 98 -1.96 20.41 18.12
C PRO A 98 -3.40 20.64 18.64
N MET A 99 -3.96 21.83 18.45
CA MET A 99 -5.32 22.16 18.88
C MET A 99 -6.38 21.88 17.81
N VAL A 100 -5.96 21.53 16.60
CA VAL A 100 -6.84 21.29 15.46
C VAL A 100 -6.75 19.83 15.04
N ALA A 101 -7.88 19.16 14.90
CA ALA A 101 -7.96 17.83 14.29
C ALA A 101 -7.89 17.93 12.76
N LYS A 102 -6.89 17.29 12.17
CA LYS A 102 -6.68 17.22 10.74
C LYS A 102 -7.35 15.97 10.19
N VAL A 103 -8.29 16.14 9.31
CA VAL A 103 -9.03 15.06 8.67
C VAL A 103 -8.64 14.98 7.20
N ALA A 104 -8.33 13.79 6.71
CA ALA A 104 -8.14 13.55 5.29
C ALA A 104 -8.71 12.18 4.89
N HIS A 105 -8.91 11.98 3.59
CA HIS A 105 -9.22 10.67 3.04
C HIS A 105 -7.98 10.13 2.34
N ASN A 106 -7.29 9.16 2.94
CA ASN A 106 -5.95 8.68 2.58
C ASN A 106 -4.82 9.59 3.08
N LEU A 107 -4.80 9.82 4.37
CA LEU A 107 -3.84 10.69 5.05
C LEU A 107 -2.36 10.39 4.72
N ALA A 108 -2.05 9.15 4.31
CA ALA A 108 -0.71 8.78 3.86
C ALA A 108 -0.30 9.52 2.57
N PHE A 109 -1.23 9.74 1.64
CA PHE A 109 -0.99 10.52 0.43
C PHE A 109 -0.69 11.98 0.76
N GLU A 110 -1.55 12.60 1.56
CA GLU A 110 -1.39 13.99 1.98
C GLU A 110 -0.07 14.21 2.74
N SER A 111 0.26 13.27 3.63
CA SER A 111 1.49 13.32 4.42
C SER A 111 2.75 13.20 3.56
N MET A 112 2.71 12.46 2.47
CA MET A 112 3.83 12.34 1.54
C MET A 112 4.12 13.68 0.86
N PHE A 113 3.10 14.39 0.40
CA PHE A 113 3.26 15.71 -0.22
C PHE A 113 3.68 16.79 0.79
N LEU A 114 3.11 16.78 1.98
CA LEU A 114 3.54 17.70 3.04
C LEU A 114 4.98 17.45 3.46
N TYR A 115 5.41 16.19 3.51
CA TYR A 115 6.80 15.86 3.82
C TYR A 115 7.77 16.36 2.75
N ALA A 116 7.37 16.38 1.48
CA ALA A 116 8.15 17.02 0.40
C ALA A 116 8.37 18.53 0.63
N LEU A 117 7.42 19.19 1.32
CA LEU A 117 7.53 20.59 1.75
C LEU A 117 8.24 20.75 3.11
N GLY A 118 8.79 19.69 3.71
CA GLY A 118 9.41 19.70 5.03
C GLY A 118 8.42 19.76 6.19
N ILE A 119 7.14 19.45 5.96
CA ILE A 119 6.07 19.50 6.96
C ILE A 119 5.70 18.09 7.39
N ILE A 120 5.71 17.83 8.70
CA ILE A 120 5.20 16.58 9.30
C ILE A 120 3.93 16.90 10.07
N ILE A 121 2.82 16.27 9.68
CA ILE A 121 1.52 16.43 10.35
C ILE A 121 1.65 16.03 11.82
N GLN A 122 1.20 16.90 12.70
CA GLN A 122 1.15 16.65 14.14
C GLN A 122 -0.24 16.17 14.56
N PRO A 123 -0.36 15.23 15.49
CA PRO A 123 -1.65 14.87 16.08
C PRO A 123 -2.36 16.09 16.72
N PRO A 124 -3.69 16.07 16.82
CA PRO A 124 -4.61 15.02 16.40
C PRO A 124 -4.82 14.97 14.89
N CYS A 125 -4.83 13.77 14.32
CA CYS A 125 -5.10 13.52 12.91
C CYS A 125 -6.07 12.35 12.74
N TYR A 126 -6.79 12.32 11.63
CA TYR A 126 -7.81 11.31 11.36
C TYR A 126 -7.85 10.93 9.88
N ASP A 127 -7.66 9.64 9.61
CA ASP A 127 -7.78 9.07 8.28
C ASP A 127 -9.14 8.38 8.13
N THR A 128 -9.98 8.89 7.25
CA THR A 128 -11.30 8.30 7.00
C THR A 128 -11.22 6.95 6.29
N ILE A 129 -10.12 6.63 5.59
CA ILE A 129 -9.87 5.26 5.09
C ILE A 129 -9.67 4.29 6.25
N ALA A 130 -8.88 4.67 7.25
CA ALA A 130 -8.67 3.83 8.44
C ALA A 130 -9.98 3.59 9.20
N ALA A 131 -10.79 4.64 9.37
CA ALA A 131 -12.11 4.52 9.97
C ALA A 131 -13.04 3.61 9.17
N ALA A 132 -13.09 3.75 7.85
CA ALA A 132 -13.87 2.90 6.98
C ALA A 132 -13.44 1.43 7.09
N GLN A 133 -12.16 1.14 7.03
CA GLN A 133 -11.63 -0.23 7.12
C GLN A 133 -11.94 -0.87 8.50
N MET A 134 -11.84 -0.11 9.59
CA MET A 134 -12.23 -0.56 10.92
C MET A 134 -13.73 -0.86 11.01
N THR A 135 -14.56 -0.02 10.40
CA THR A 135 -16.01 -0.16 10.35
C THR A 135 -16.43 -1.37 9.51
N LEU A 136 -15.92 -1.47 8.28
CA LEU A 136 -16.25 -2.52 7.32
C LEU A 136 -15.90 -3.92 7.82
N LYS A 137 -14.78 -4.06 8.52
CA LYS A 137 -14.34 -5.34 9.08
C LYS A 137 -15.19 -5.82 10.25
N ASN A 138 -15.80 -4.91 11.00
CA ASN A 138 -16.43 -5.20 12.28
C ASN A 138 -17.96 -5.04 12.29
N SER A 139 -18.57 -4.62 11.19
CA SER A 139 -20.02 -4.39 11.10
C SER A 139 -20.73 -5.37 10.18
N PHE A 140 -21.86 -5.89 10.65
CA PHE A 140 -22.80 -6.64 9.81
C PHE A 140 -23.50 -5.76 8.77
N GLU A 141 -23.69 -4.50 9.09
CA GLU A 141 -24.39 -3.50 8.27
C GLU A 141 -23.61 -3.16 6.98
N PHE A 142 -22.27 -3.19 7.03
CA PHE A 142 -21.39 -2.81 5.93
C PHE A 142 -20.66 -3.99 5.25
N ARG A 143 -21.08 -5.22 5.47
CA ARG A 143 -20.42 -6.43 4.91
C ARG A 143 -20.36 -6.50 3.38
N GLY A 144 -21.08 -5.67 2.67
CA GLY A 144 -21.07 -5.57 1.21
C GLY A 144 -20.05 -4.56 0.66
N LEU A 145 -19.46 -3.70 1.51
CA LEU A 145 -18.49 -2.71 1.10
C LEU A 145 -17.10 -3.34 0.94
N SER A 146 -16.68 -3.55 -0.27
CA SER A 146 -15.36 -4.12 -0.58
C SER A 146 -14.26 -3.07 -0.77
N ASP A 147 -14.63 -1.78 -0.85
CA ASP A 147 -13.76 -0.67 -1.20
C ASP A 147 -13.94 0.49 -0.20
N SER A 148 -12.82 1.03 0.30
CA SER A 148 -12.78 2.17 1.22
C SER A 148 -12.53 3.52 0.52
N GLY A 149 -12.58 3.57 -0.80
CA GLY A 149 -12.39 4.80 -1.57
C GLY A 149 -13.56 5.78 -1.42
N LEU A 150 -13.29 7.09 -1.41
CA LEU A 150 -14.28 8.15 -1.18
C LEU A 150 -15.49 8.05 -2.12
N LYS A 151 -15.23 7.84 -3.41
CA LYS A 151 -16.26 7.72 -4.46
C LYS A 151 -17.18 6.47 -4.31
N LYS A 152 -16.82 5.55 -3.41
CA LYS A 152 -17.65 4.39 -3.04
C LYS A 152 -18.34 4.57 -1.70
N LEU A 153 -17.63 5.16 -0.72
CA LEU A 153 -18.20 5.37 0.62
C LEU A 153 -19.32 6.41 0.62
N VAL A 154 -19.19 7.49 -0.16
CA VAL A 154 -20.15 8.58 -0.15
C VAL A 154 -21.54 8.13 -0.61
N PRO A 155 -21.73 7.47 -1.77
CA PRO A 155 -23.04 6.98 -2.17
C PRO A 155 -23.65 6.01 -1.15
N GLU A 156 -22.86 5.13 -0.57
CA GLU A 156 -23.38 4.07 0.29
C GLU A 156 -23.66 4.54 1.72
N LEU A 157 -22.85 5.46 2.26
CA LEU A 157 -22.99 5.91 3.64
C LEU A 157 -23.73 7.23 3.79
N LEU A 158 -23.70 8.09 2.78
CA LEU A 158 -24.28 9.45 2.81
C LEU A 158 -25.39 9.65 1.80
N GLY A 159 -25.51 8.77 0.78
CA GLY A 159 -26.57 8.84 -0.23
C GLY A 159 -26.36 9.91 -1.32
N ASP A 160 -25.17 10.48 -1.40
CA ASP A 160 -24.80 11.51 -2.37
C ASP A 160 -23.92 10.90 -3.49
N GLU A 161 -23.81 11.59 -4.63
CA GLU A 161 -22.91 11.20 -5.71
C GLU A 161 -21.78 12.22 -5.87
N LEU A 162 -20.57 11.73 -6.15
CA LEU A 162 -19.39 12.54 -6.41
C LEU A 162 -18.99 12.44 -7.88
N PRO A 163 -18.60 13.57 -8.52
CA PRO A 163 -18.02 13.53 -9.86
C PRO A 163 -16.71 12.72 -9.85
N THR A 164 -16.45 12.03 -10.95
CA THR A 164 -15.16 11.36 -11.12
C THR A 164 -14.11 12.35 -11.62
N PHE A 165 -12.83 12.01 -11.47
CA PHE A 165 -11.72 12.80 -12.02
C PHE A 165 -11.86 13.00 -13.53
N GLU A 166 -12.22 11.93 -14.26
CA GLU A 166 -12.40 11.98 -15.72
C GLU A 166 -13.55 12.91 -16.15
N ASP A 167 -14.65 12.94 -15.38
CA ASP A 167 -15.79 13.84 -15.68
C ASP A 167 -15.36 15.30 -15.69
N VAL A 168 -14.45 15.70 -14.80
CA VAL A 168 -14.01 17.09 -14.64
C VAL A 168 -12.83 17.41 -15.54
N THR A 169 -11.84 16.51 -15.62
CA THR A 169 -10.60 16.78 -16.37
C THR A 169 -10.74 16.52 -17.87
N SER A 170 -11.62 15.60 -18.27
CA SER A 170 -11.76 15.17 -19.67
C SER A 170 -10.42 14.80 -20.31
N GLY A 171 -9.57 14.08 -19.57
CA GLY A 171 -8.25 13.62 -20.00
C GLY A 171 -7.12 14.64 -19.87
N ARG A 172 -7.38 15.85 -19.36
CA ARG A 172 -6.35 16.86 -19.04
C ARG A 172 -5.78 16.62 -17.64
N PHE A 173 -4.64 17.23 -17.33
CA PHE A 173 -4.16 17.30 -15.97
C PHE A 173 -4.86 18.39 -15.17
N PHE A 174 -4.87 18.27 -13.84
CA PHE A 174 -5.64 19.18 -13.00
C PHE A 174 -5.13 20.63 -13.06
N ASP A 175 -3.84 20.84 -13.21
CA ASP A 175 -3.21 22.16 -13.39
C ASP A 175 -3.55 22.86 -14.74
N GLU A 176 -4.09 22.11 -15.72
CA GLU A 176 -4.57 22.65 -17.00
C GLU A 176 -6.03 23.11 -16.94
N LEU A 177 -6.72 22.87 -15.83
CA LEU A 177 -8.08 23.33 -15.61
C LEU A 177 -8.09 24.80 -15.21
N ASN A 178 -9.24 25.47 -15.45
CA ASN A 178 -9.44 26.82 -14.92
C ASN A 178 -9.70 26.72 -13.40
N SER A 179 -8.83 27.36 -12.60
CA SER A 179 -8.88 27.32 -11.14
C SER A 179 -10.16 27.90 -10.52
N HIS A 180 -10.87 28.77 -11.26
CA HIS A 180 -12.10 29.42 -10.83
C HIS A 180 -13.35 28.85 -11.50
N ASP A 181 -13.21 27.86 -12.38
CA ASP A 181 -14.35 27.19 -12.99
C ASP A 181 -15.19 26.48 -11.92
N PRO A 182 -16.53 26.67 -11.89
CA PRO A 182 -17.37 26.08 -10.86
C PRO A 182 -17.29 24.56 -10.73
N GLU A 183 -17.07 23.83 -11.83
CA GLU A 183 -16.95 22.36 -11.80
C GLU A 183 -15.60 21.93 -11.22
N THR A 184 -14.50 22.64 -11.56
CA THR A 184 -13.18 22.43 -10.95
C THR A 184 -13.22 22.66 -9.43
N VAL A 185 -13.79 23.79 -9.01
CA VAL A 185 -13.95 24.14 -7.60
C VAL A 185 -14.84 23.14 -6.87
N ARG A 186 -15.95 22.72 -7.50
CA ARG A 186 -16.87 21.75 -6.95
C ARG A 186 -16.19 20.40 -6.73
N TYR A 187 -15.40 19.96 -7.69
CA TYR A 187 -14.68 18.70 -7.60
C TYR A 187 -13.70 18.71 -6.41
N ALA A 188 -12.78 19.68 -6.37
CA ALA A 188 -11.78 19.80 -5.31
C ALA A 188 -12.40 19.97 -3.91
N CYS A 189 -13.41 20.87 -3.78
CA CYS A 189 -14.09 21.10 -2.51
C CYS A 189 -14.88 19.89 -2.00
N ALA A 190 -15.40 19.06 -2.90
CA ALA A 190 -16.18 17.91 -2.52
C ALA A 190 -15.33 16.89 -1.75
N ASP A 191 -14.08 16.64 -2.14
CA ASP A 191 -13.25 15.63 -1.51
C ASP A 191 -12.95 16.00 -0.04
N SER A 192 -12.67 17.26 0.30
CA SER A 192 -12.50 17.70 1.69
C SER A 192 -13.82 17.77 2.48
N ASP A 193 -14.94 18.22 1.87
CA ASP A 193 -16.23 18.27 2.57
C ASP A 193 -16.75 16.86 2.90
N TYR A 194 -16.67 15.94 1.95
CA TYR A 194 -17.12 14.58 2.21
C TYR A 194 -16.17 13.80 3.13
N ALA A 195 -14.87 14.10 3.16
CA ALA A 195 -13.98 13.60 4.19
C ALA A 195 -14.42 14.05 5.59
N LEU A 196 -14.83 15.32 5.76
CA LEU A 196 -15.35 15.84 7.02
C LEU A 196 -16.68 15.19 7.42
N ARG A 197 -17.60 14.97 6.46
CA ARG A 197 -18.88 14.28 6.72
C ARG A 197 -18.68 12.83 7.12
N LEU A 198 -17.77 12.12 6.44
CA LEU A 198 -17.40 10.75 6.80
C LEU A 198 -16.75 10.68 8.19
N TYR A 199 -15.87 11.63 8.54
CA TYR A 199 -15.30 11.74 9.88
C TYR A 199 -16.41 11.80 10.95
N ARG A 200 -17.41 12.66 10.78
CA ARG A 200 -18.53 12.79 11.71
C ARG A 200 -19.37 11.52 11.75
N ARG A 201 -19.71 10.97 10.58
CA ARG A 201 -20.52 9.75 10.48
C ARG A 201 -19.85 8.55 11.16
N PHE A 202 -18.54 8.34 10.94
CA PHE A 202 -17.80 7.27 11.58
C PHE A 202 -17.70 7.47 13.10
N ASN A 203 -17.46 8.69 13.57
CA ASN A 203 -17.39 8.97 14.99
C ASN A 203 -18.74 8.78 15.70
N GLU A 204 -19.85 9.22 15.11
CA GLU A 204 -21.20 8.93 15.63
C GLU A 204 -21.42 7.42 15.77
N TRP A 205 -21.02 6.67 14.76
CA TRP A 205 -21.17 5.21 14.77
C TRP A 205 -20.23 4.54 15.80
N PHE A 206 -18.98 4.97 15.89
CA PHE A 206 -18.04 4.46 16.89
C PHE A 206 -18.50 4.77 18.31
N ASP A 207 -18.95 5.99 18.59
CA ASP A 207 -19.42 6.39 19.90
C ASP A 207 -20.65 5.59 20.33
N ALA A 208 -21.52 5.26 19.39
CA ALA A 208 -22.73 4.46 19.67
C ALA A 208 -22.45 2.97 19.90
N PHE A 209 -21.51 2.38 19.15
CA PHE A 209 -21.37 0.91 19.08
C PHE A 209 -19.97 0.40 19.42
N LEU A 210 -18.90 1.12 19.10
CA LEU A 210 -17.52 0.64 19.20
C LEU A 210 -16.53 1.75 19.66
N PRO A 211 -16.68 2.34 20.85
CA PRO A 211 -15.90 3.50 21.27
C PRO A 211 -14.37 3.23 21.33
N ARG A 212 -13.96 1.99 21.56
CA ARG A 212 -12.53 1.61 21.52
C ARG A 212 -11.94 1.69 20.12
N HIS A 213 -12.75 1.49 19.07
CA HIS A 213 -12.28 1.59 17.68
C HIS A 213 -11.99 3.03 17.30
N ARG A 214 -12.79 3.99 17.79
CA ARG A 214 -12.50 5.42 17.64
C ARG A 214 -11.11 5.75 18.18
N TRP A 215 -10.82 5.30 19.40
CA TRP A 215 -9.51 5.52 20.01
C TRP A 215 -8.37 4.93 19.18
N ILE A 216 -8.56 3.72 18.63
CA ILE A 216 -7.57 3.08 17.75
C ILE A 216 -7.36 3.90 16.48
N VAL A 217 -8.42 4.35 15.82
CA VAL A 217 -8.31 5.17 14.61
C VAL A 217 -7.56 6.47 14.91
N GLU A 218 -7.88 7.17 15.99
CA GLU A 218 -7.29 8.46 16.32
C GLU A 218 -5.85 8.37 16.83
N ASN A 219 -5.50 7.30 17.57
CA ASN A 219 -4.22 7.23 18.29
C ASN A 219 -3.23 6.20 17.70
N VAL A 220 -3.68 5.32 16.84
CA VAL A 220 -2.83 4.27 16.23
C VAL A 220 -2.83 4.38 14.72
N GLU A 221 -4.00 4.22 14.07
CA GLU A 221 -4.06 4.03 12.64
C GLU A 221 -3.82 5.33 11.85
N SER A 222 -4.42 6.44 12.25
CA SER A 222 -4.21 7.72 11.58
C SER A 222 -2.79 8.25 11.75
N PRO A 223 -2.18 8.23 12.94
CA PRO A 223 -0.74 8.50 13.05
C PRO A 223 0.14 7.54 12.23
N SER A 224 -0.22 6.26 12.17
CA SER A 224 0.50 5.28 11.34
C SER A 224 0.41 5.63 9.86
N ALA A 225 -0.74 6.10 9.38
CA ALA A 225 -0.90 6.56 7.99
C ALA A 225 0.04 7.74 7.66
N VAL A 226 0.22 8.69 8.58
CA VAL A 226 1.20 9.78 8.42
C VAL A 226 2.60 9.20 8.18
N TYR A 227 3.04 8.27 9.03
CA TYR A 227 4.37 7.64 8.87
C TYR A 227 4.47 6.80 7.60
N CYS A 228 3.39 6.15 7.15
CA CYS A 228 3.37 5.46 5.86
C CYS A 228 3.64 6.42 4.70
N GLY A 229 3.08 7.64 4.73
CA GLY A 229 3.39 8.68 3.76
C GLY A 229 4.87 9.09 3.76
N LEU A 230 5.46 9.29 4.94
CA LEU A 230 6.88 9.61 5.08
C LEU A 230 7.78 8.47 4.59
N MET A 231 7.43 7.22 4.94
CA MET A 231 8.17 6.04 4.48
C MET A 231 8.08 5.87 2.97
N LYS A 232 6.90 6.11 2.38
CA LYS A 232 6.72 6.12 0.93
C LYS A 232 7.57 7.20 0.27
N TYR A 233 7.57 8.42 0.78
CA TYR A 233 8.42 9.50 0.25
C TYR A 233 9.91 9.14 0.28
N ASN A 234 10.40 8.63 1.42
CA ASN A 234 11.81 8.26 1.56
C ASN A 234 12.21 7.06 0.68
N GLY A 235 11.33 6.06 0.54
CA GLY A 235 11.60 4.87 -0.27
C GLY A 235 12.87 4.11 0.11
N LEU A 236 13.24 3.12 -0.70
CA LEU A 236 14.42 2.28 -0.55
C LEU A 236 15.34 2.46 -1.76
N LEU A 237 16.59 2.90 -1.53
CA LEU A 237 17.59 3.04 -2.58
C LEU A 237 17.95 1.68 -3.15
N MET A 238 17.96 1.56 -4.49
CA MET A 238 18.22 0.30 -5.18
C MET A 238 19.52 0.36 -5.98
N ASP A 239 20.28 -0.74 -5.97
CA ASP A 239 21.41 -0.94 -6.90
C ASP A 239 20.88 -1.39 -8.26
N GLU A 240 20.29 -0.46 -9.00
CA GLU A 240 19.72 -0.73 -10.32
C GLU A 240 20.74 -1.34 -11.29
N PRO A 241 21.99 -0.85 -11.40
CA PRO A 241 23.00 -1.46 -12.26
C PRO A 241 23.29 -2.94 -11.88
N ALA A 242 23.37 -3.26 -10.58
CA ALA A 242 23.56 -4.63 -10.15
C ALA A 242 22.34 -5.51 -10.44
N MET A 243 21.13 -4.97 -10.28
CA MET A 243 19.90 -5.67 -10.66
C MET A 243 19.83 -6.00 -12.14
N ILE A 244 20.21 -5.07 -13.03
CA ILE A 244 20.25 -5.29 -14.48
C ILE A 244 21.27 -6.38 -14.84
N ARG A 245 22.47 -6.34 -14.25
CA ARG A 245 23.45 -7.42 -14.45
C ARG A 245 22.90 -8.79 -14.02
N LYS A 246 22.28 -8.84 -12.83
CA LYS A 246 21.72 -10.07 -12.28
C LYS A 246 20.52 -10.58 -13.07
N GLN A 247 19.74 -9.69 -13.69
CA GLN A 247 18.66 -10.06 -14.61
C GLN A 247 19.20 -10.90 -15.80
N GLY A 248 20.35 -10.48 -16.38
CA GLY A 248 21.00 -11.22 -17.44
C GLY A 248 21.54 -12.59 -16.99
N GLU A 249 22.17 -12.65 -15.80
CA GLU A 249 22.63 -13.91 -15.21
C GLU A 249 21.46 -14.88 -14.95
N CYS A 250 20.34 -14.39 -14.42
CA CYS A 250 19.14 -15.21 -14.22
C CYS A 250 18.56 -15.72 -15.55
N ALA A 251 18.54 -14.89 -16.58
CA ALA A 251 18.06 -15.30 -17.89
C ALA A 251 18.94 -16.42 -18.49
N ALA A 252 20.26 -16.33 -18.38
CA ALA A 252 21.18 -17.36 -18.81
C ALA A 252 20.97 -18.68 -18.04
N ARG A 253 20.84 -18.59 -16.69
CA ARG A 253 20.58 -19.79 -15.87
C ARG A 253 19.25 -20.46 -16.19
N LEU A 254 18.21 -19.69 -16.43
CA LEU A 254 16.90 -20.23 -16.83
C LEU A 254 16.96 -20.95 -18.18
N LEU A 255 17.76 -20.43 -19.12
CA LEU A 255 17.97 -21.09 -20.42
C LEU A 255 18.69 -22.43 -20.23
N GLU A 256 19.75 -22.47 -19.43
CA GLU A 256 20.48 -23.72 -19.13
C GLU A 256 19.54 -24.77 -18.51
N LEU A 257 18.77 -24.39 -17.48
CA LEU A 257 17.84 -25.29 -16.80
C LEU A 257 16.74 -25.79 -17.75
N ARG A 258 16.25 -24.91 -18.63
CA ARG A 258 15.25 -25.29 -19.63
C ARG A 258 15.79 -26.32 -20.62
N GLU A 259 17.02 -26.15 -21.09
CA GLU A 259 17.66 -27.12 -21.99
C GLU A 259 17.94 -28.48 -21.30
N GLN A 260 18.32 -28.47 -20.02
CA GLN A 260 18.46 -29.69 -19.22
C GLN A 260 17.10 -30.41 -19.06
N ILE A 261 16.04 -29.70 -18.71
CA ILE A 261 14.70 -30.27 -18.61
C ILE A 261 14.25 -30.81 -19.97
N ARG A 262 14.48 -30.05 -21.04
CA ARG A 262 14.15 -30.48 -22.42
C ARG A 262 14.87 -31.76 -22.84
N GLY A 263 16.13 -31.93 -22.43
CA GLY A 263 16.90 -33.15 -22.66
C GLY A 263 16.29 -34.38 -21.96
N MET A 264 15.52 -34.19 -20.88
CA MET A 264 14.89 -35.30 -20.14
C MET A 264 13.47 -35.63 -20.63
N ILE A 265 12.65 -34.60 -20.91
CA ILE A 265 11.21 -34.76 -21.15
C ILE A 265 10.73 -34.17 -22.48
N GLY A 266 11.65 -33.74 -23.33
CA GLY A 266 11.29 -33.10 -24.60
C GLY A 266 10.75 -31.68 -24.39
N ASP A 267 9.91 -31.23 -25.31
CA ASP A 267 9.41 -29.82 -25.36
C ASP A 267 8.14 -29.63 -24.50
N VAL A 268 8.13 -30.19 -23.28
CA VAL A 268 7.03 -30.07 -22.33
C VAL A 268 7.21 -28.78 -21.51
N ASP A 269 6.22 -27.92 -21.52
CA ASP A 269 6.23 -26.70 -20.68
C ASP A 269 5.89 -27.05 -19.22
N VAL A 270 6.88 -26.96 -18.34
CA VAL A 270 6.75 -27.28 -16.92
C VAL A 270 6.08 -26.18 -16.07
N GLY A 271 5.87 -24.99 -16.66
CA GLY A 271 5.31 -23.82 -15.96
C GLY A 271 6.26 -23.18 -14.95
N ALA A 272 6.11 -21.86 -14.77
CA ALA A 272 6.98 -21.07 -13.90
C ALA A 272 6.63 -21.12 -12.41
N ASN A 273 5.35 -21.39 -12.05
CA ASN A 273 4.87 -21.37 -10.66
C ASN A 273 4.03 -22.59 -10.30
N ALA A 274 3.22 -23.06 -11.24
CA ALA A 274 2.40 -24.27 -11.10
C ALA A 274 2.53 -25.07 -12.39
N GLY A 275 2.37 -26.37 -12.34
CA GLY A 275 2.43 -27.20 -13.54
C GLY A 275 1.39 -26.79 -14.57
N THR A 276 1.83 -26.66 -15.83
CA THR A 276 0.91 -26.53 -16.97
C THR A 276 0.09 -27.81 -17.13
N GLN A 277 -0.95 -27.77 -17.94
CA GLN A 277 -1.70 -29.00 -18.25
C GLN A 277 -0.82 -30.03 -18.98
N ALA A 278 0.05 -29.58 -19.90
CA ALA A 278 0.99 -30.46 -20.60
C ALA A 278 1.93 -31.17 -19.61
N PHE A 279 2.44 -30.47 -18.60
CA PHE A 279 3.31 -31.09 -17.60
C PHE A 279 2.54 -32.07 -16.68
N LYS A 280 1.31 -31.76 -16.33
CA LYS A 280 0.45 -32.68 -15.57
C LYS A 280 0.14 -33.95 -16.37
N ASP A 281 -0.18 -33.80 -17.63
CA ASP A 281 -0.45 -34.93 -18.51
C ASP A 281 0.81 -35.81 -18.66
N TYR A 282 1.96 -35.18 -18.78
CA TYR A 282 3.23 -35.92 -18.80
C TYR A 282 3.46 -36.71 -17.50
N LEU A 283 3.30 -36.07 -16.33
CA LEU A 283 3.52 -36.72 -15.03
C LEU A 283 2.52 -37.87 -14.78
N PHE A 284 1.24 -37.62 -14.97
CA PHE A 284 0.19 -38.50 -14.49
C PHE A 284 -0.35 -39.47 -15.56
N LYS A 285 -0.24 -39.11 -16.87
CA LYS A 285 -0.74 -39.97 -17.95
C LYS A 285 0.40 -40.70 -18.67
N GLU A 286 1.52 -40.01 -18.96
CA GLU A 286 2.64 -40.66 -19.70
C GLU A 286 3.55 -41.42 -18.73
N LEU A 287 3.99 -40.79 -17.65
CA LEU A 287 4.84 -41.46 -16.64
C LEU A 287 4.03 -42.33 -15.67
N ASN A 288 2.69 -42.23 -15.63
CA ASN A 288 1.78 -42.94 -14.70
C ASN A 288 2.18 -42.78 -13.23
N LEU A 289 2.59 -41.57 -12.83
CA LEU A 289 2.92 -41.31 -11.43
C LEU A 289 1.64 -41.19 -10.57
N PRO A 290 1.71 -41.51 -9.27
CA PRO A 290 0.56 -41.39 -8.38
C PRO A 290 0.14 -39.95 -8.17
N VAL A 291 -1.17 -39.69 -8.12
CA VAL A 291 -1.72 -38.37 -7.75
C VAL A 291 -1.69 -38.24 -6.23
N LEU A 292 -0.63 -37.62 -5.70
CA LEU A 292 -0.42 -37.47 -4.25
C LEU A 292 -1.14 -36.27 -3.65
N LYS A 293 -1.55 -35.31 -4.51
CA LYS A 293 -2.26 -34.09 -4.08
C LYS A 293 -3.21 -33.62 -5.17
N THR A 294 -4.36 -33.10 -4.75
CA THR A 294 -5.33 -32.44 -5.63
C THR A 294 -5.49 -30.97 -5.24
N THR A 295 -5.93 -30.15 -6.19
CA THR A 295 -6.31 -28.75 -5.97
C THR A 295 -7.67 -28.69 -5.26
N ALA A 296 -8.06 -27.50 -4.77
CA ALA A 296 -9.39 -27.27 -4.18
C ALA A 296 -10.58 -27.60 -5.13
N LYS A 297 -10.32 -27.70 -6.44
CA LYS A 297 -11.28 -28.12 -7.47
C LYS A 297 -11.17 -29.60 -7.85
N ASN A 298 -10.52 -30.41 -7.02
CA ASN A 298 -10.26 -31.84 -7.25
C ASN A 298 -9.49 -32.17 -8.55
N ALA A 299 -8.75 -31.22 -9.09
CA ALA A 299 -7.85 -31.47 -10.21
C ALA A 299 -6.45 -31.85 -9.69
N GLU A 300 -5.71 -32.61 -10.49
CA GLU A 300 -4.32 -32.99 -10.19
C GLU A 300 -3.45 -31.75 -9.93
N ALA A 301 -2.71 -31.76 -8.82
CA ALA A 301 -1.77 -30.72 -8.50
C ALA A 301 -0.37 -31.04 -9.05
N ALA A 302 0.38 -30.02 -9.47
CA ALA A 302 1.78 -30.10 -9.82
C ALA A 302 2.54 -28.85 -9.34
N ASP A 303 2.21 -28.38 -8.14
CA ASP A 303 2.91 -27.33 -7.43
C ASP A 303 4.21 -27.87 -6.80
N ASP A 304 5.03 -26.99 -6.24
CA ASP A 304 6.33 -27.36 -5.66
C ASP A 304 6.21 -28.38 -4.52
N GLN A 305 5.14 -28.31 -3.72
CA GLN A 305 4.88 -29.30 -2.69
C GLN A 305 4.58 -30.68 -3.30
N THR A 306 3.78 -30.74 -4.35
CA THR A 306 3.50 -31.98 -5.06
C THR A 306 4.78 -32.56 -5.68
N LEU A 307 5.64 -31.70 -6.26
CA LEU A 307 6.91 -32.16 -6.84
C LEU A 307 7.85 -32.72 -5.75
N THR A 308 7.87 -32.15 -4.55
CA THR A 308 8.62 -32.71 -3.43
C THR A 308 8.10 -34.09 -3.04
N MET A 309 6.79 -34.24 -2.88
CA MET A 309 6.16 -35.54 -2.57
C MET A 309 6.43 -36.60 -3.65
N LEU A 310 6.37 -36.19 -4.93
CA LEU A 310 6.70 -37.07 -6.06
C LEU A 310 8.18 -37.43 -6.09
N ALA A 311 9.09 -36.51 -5.78
CA ALA A 311 10.51 -36.80 -5.70
C ALA A 311 10.82 -37.83 -4.58
N GLU A 312 10.19 -37.68 -3.40
CA GLU A 312 10.30 -38.64 -2.27
C GLU A 312 9.76 -40.01 -2.68
N TRP A 313 8.58 -40.08 -3.29
CA TRP A 313 8.01 -41.34 -3.77
C TRP A 313 8.90 -41.99 -4.84
N CYS A 314 9.43 -41.18 -5.79
CA CYS A 314 10.30 -41.66 -6.85
C CYS A 314 11.65 -42.14 -6.32
N ALA A 315 12.17 -41.57 -5.24
CA ALA A 315 13.42 -42.04 -4.64
C ALA A 315 13.37 -43.53 -4.25
N GLU A 316 12.19 -44.03 -3.89
CA GLU A 316 11.97 -45.45 -3.53
C GLU A 316 11.55 -46.31 -4.74
N HIS A 317 10.80 -45.73 -5.70
CA HIS A 317 10.14 -46.53 -6.74
C HIS A 317 10.71 -46.29 -8.14
N ARG A 318 11.20 -45.09 -8.44
CA ARG A 318 11.68 -44.63 -9.74
C ARG A 318 12.82 -43.62 -9.60
N PRO A 319 13.96 -44.00 -9.03
CA PRO A 319 15.05 -43.06 -8.68
C PRO A 319 15.60 -42.28 -9.89
N GLU A 320 15.46 -42.80 -11.10
CA GLU A 320 15.87 -42.09 -12.33
C GLU A 320 15.11 -40.80 -12.60
N LEU A 321 13.91 -40.62 -11.99
CA LEU A 321 13.08 -39.43 -12.15
C LEU A 321 13.35 -38.31 -11.12
N VAL A 322 14.05 -38.62 -10.02
CA VAL A 322 14.34 -37.63 -8.97
C VAL A 322 15.01 -36.38 -9.52
N PRO A 323 16.03 -36.46 -10.41
CA PRO A 323 16.68 -35.28 -10.97
C PRO A 323 15.74 -34.36 -11.77
N LEU A 324 14.68 -34.90 -12.39
CA LEU A 324 13.69 -34.09 -13.09
C LEU A 324 12.98 -33.14 -12.13
N PHE A 325 12.53 -33.62 -10.97
CA PHE A 325 11.81 -32.82 -10.01
C PHE A 325 12.71 -31.73 -9.41
N GLU A 326 13.96 -32.06 -9.10
CA GLU A 326 14.96 -31.11 -8.61
C GLU A 326 15.20 -29.98 -9.64
N LEU A 327 15.38 -30.32 -10.91
CA LEU A 327 15.57 -29.34 -12.00
C LEU A 327 14.35 -28.46 -12.20
N VAL A 328 13.12 -29.01 -12.17
CA VAL A 328 11.90 -28.25 -12.32
C VAL A 328 11.69 -27.30 -11.14
N GLN A 329 11.96 -27.74 -9.91
CA GLN A 329 11.89 -26.88 -8.73
C GLN A 329 12.94 -25.77 -8.77
N GLU A 330 14.17 -26.08 -9.22
CA GLU A 330 15.21 -25.08 -9.41
C GLU A 330 14.81 -24.06 -10.48
N TYR A 331 14.33 -24.49 -11.63
CA TYR A 331 13.83 -23.63 -12.71
C TYR A 331 12.74 -22.69 -12.21
N ARG A 332 11.75 -23.19 -11.49
CA ARG A 332 10.66 -22.37 -10.91
C ARG A 332 11.18 -21.37 -9.89
N ARG A 333 12.13 -21.76 -9.04
CA ARG A 333 12.76 -20.86 -8.07
C ARG A 333 13.45 -19.69 -8.79
N TRP A 334 14.28 -19.96 -9.78
CA TRP A 334 14.96 -18.93 -10.55
C TRP A 334 13.99 -18.06 -11.35
N SER A 335 12.96 -18.67 -11.95
CA SER A 335 11.89 -17.94 -12.65
C SER A 335 11.18 -16.96 -11.74
N LYS A 336 10.78 -17.40 -10.55
CA LYS A 336 10.13 -16.54 -9.54
C LYS A 336 11.05 -15.41 -9.06
N LEU A 337 12.33 -15.72 -8.79
CA LEU A 337 13.30 -14.71 -8.36
C LEU A 337 13.51 -13.65 -9.45
N LYS A 338 13.61 -14.06 -10.69
CA LYS A 338 13.72 -13.12 -11.80
C LYS A 338 12.45 -12.31 -12.01
N THR A 339 11.31 -12.96 -12.23
CA THR A 339 10.09 -12.26 -12.67
C THR A 339 9.44 -11.44 -11.56
N THR A 340 9.38 -11.97 -10.34
CA THR A 340 8.71 -11.29 -9.21
C THR A 340 9.59 -10.22 -8.59
N TYR A 341 10.88 -10.52 -8.40
CA TYR A 341 11.74 -9.64 -7.60
C TYR A 341 12.66 -8.78 -8.47
N ILE A 342 13.39 -9.32 -9.43
CA ILE A 342 14.28 -8.50 -10.25
C ILE A 342 13.48 -7.66 -11.25
N ASP A 343 12.75 -8.30 -12.15
CA ASP A 343 11.95 -7.61 -13.17
C ASP A 343 10.82 -6.80 -12.53
N GLY A 344 10.21 -7.36 -11.46
CA GLY A 344 9.17 -6.70 -10.71
C GLY A 344 9.66 -5.42 -10.04
N TYR A 345 10.78 -5.46 -9.35
CA TYR A 345 11.32 -4.29 -8.64
C TYR A 345 11.89 -3.24 -9.59
N LEU A 346 12.58 -3.64 -10.66
CA LEU A 346 13.09 -2.71 -11.68
C LEU A 346 11.99 -1.81 -12.28
N ARG A 347 10.77 -2.33 -12.45
CA ARG A 347 9.64 -1.53 -12.94
C ARG A 347 9.19 -0.43 -11.98
N PHE A 348 9.53 -0.56 -10.70
CA PHE A 348 9.15 0.39 -9.64
C PHE A 348 10.30 1.28 -9.21
N VAL A 349 11.48 1.15 -9.79
CA VAL A 349 12.56 2.12 -9.54
C VAL A 349 12.13 3.46 -10.12
N ASN A 350 12.00 4.45 -9.24
CA ASN A 350 11.62 5.80 -9.61
C ASN A 350 12.80 6.49 -10.29
N PRO A 351 12.67 6.97 -11.53
CA PRO A 351 13.76 7.58 -12.27
C PRO A 351 14.27 8.90 -11.66
N ALA A 352 13.43 9.59 -10.86
CA ALA A 352 13.83 10.82 -10.18
C ALA A 352 14.72 10.56 -8.95
N THR A 353 14.60 9.39 -8.31
CA THR A 353 15.26 9.13 -7.01
C THR A 353 16.17 7.91 -7.01
N GLY A 354 16.09 7.02 -8.00
CA GLY A 354 16.75 5.71 -7.98
C GLY A 354 16.22 4.78 -6.88
N ARG A 355 15.03 5.08 -6.33
CA ARG A 355 14.44 4.35 -5.20
C ARG A 355 13.15 3.66 -5.59
N ILE A 356 12.78 2.67 -4.82
CA ILE A 356 11.43 2.09 -4.83
C ILE A 356 10.64 2.73 -3.68
N HIS A 357 9.43 3.19 -3.99
CA HIS A 357 8.52 3.86 -3.07
C HIS A 357 7.24 3.03 -2.85
N PRO A 358 7.28 1.95 -2.04
CA PRO A 358 6.12 1.07 -1.87
C PRO A 358 5.00 1.77 -1.10
N ASP A 359 3.76 1.45 -1.47
CA ASP A 359 2.60 1.80 -0.64
C ASP A 359 2.56 0.87 0.57
N LEU A 360 2.51 1.45 1.77
CA LEU A 360 2.25 0.74 3.02
C LEU A 360 0.81 0.99 3.46
N LEU A 361 0.10 -0.07 3.77
CA LEU A 361 -1.33 -0.06 4.08
C LEU A 361 -1.53 -0.58 5.51
N PRO A 362 -1.83 0.28 6.49
CA PRO A 362 -1.91 -0.11 7.90
C PRO A 362 -2.95 -1.19 8.19
N LEU A 363 -4.14 -1.10 7.60
CA LEU A 363 -5.31 -1.95 7.91
C LEU A 363 -5.72 -2.90 6.79
N ALA A 364 -4.86 -3.16 5.81
CA ALA A 364 -5.22 -4.01 4.68
C ALA A 364 -5.34 -5.51 5.02
N THR A 365 -4.83 -5.95 6.17
CA THR A 365 -4.98 -7.34 6.64
C THR A 365 -6.03 -7.46 7.74
N GLU A 366 -6.64 -8.65 7.90
CA GLU A 366 -7.61 -8.92 8.98
C GLU A 366 -6.99 -8.83 10.37
N THR A 367 -5.69 -9.06 10.47
CA THR A 367 -4.96 -9.06 11.76
C THR A 367 -4.43 -7.68 12.16
N GLY A 368 -4.63 -6.64 11.34
CA GLY A 368 -4.08 -5.30 11.57
C GLY A 368 -2.57 -5.18 11.27
N ARG A 369 -1.95 -6.19 10.64
CA ARG A 369 -0.59 -6.08 10.13
C ARG A 369 -0.58 -5.19 8.90
N PHE A 370 0.49 -4.43 8.70
CA PHE A 370 0.70 -3.69 7.46
C PHE A 370 0.77 -4.63 6.27
N ALA A 371 0.15 -4.24 5.17
CA ALA A 371 0.42 -4.80 3.86
C ALA A 371 1.26 -3.83 3.04
N ALA A 372 1.90 -4.32 2.00
CA ALA A 372 2.63 -3.49 1.04
C ALA A 372 2.26 -3.87 -0.38
N ARG A 373 2.23 -2.86 -1.27
CA ARG A 373 2.02 -3.03 -2.71
C ARG A 373 2.85 -2.02 -3.50
N ASN A 374 2.96 -2.21 -4.79
CA ASN A 374 3.62 -1.29 -5.73
C ASN A 374 5.10 -0.95 -5.39
N PRO A 375 5.99 -1.94 -5.17
CA PRO A 375 5.79 -3.38 -5.06
C PRO A 375 5.61 -3.87 -3.61
N ASN A 376 5.24 -5.16 -3.43
CA ASN A 376 5.21 -5.75 -2.09
C ASN A 376 6.63 -6.10 -1.61
N MET A 377 7.26 -5.17 -0.89
CA MET A 377 8.62 -5.35 -0.32
C MET A 377 8.64 -6.25 0.93
N GLN A 378 7.49 -6.55 1.55
CA GLN A 378 7.41 -7.42 2.73
C GLN A 378 7.67 -8.89 2.39
N ASN A 379 7.46 -9.28 1.12
CA ASN A 379 7.67 -10.65 0.65
C ASN A 379 9.08 -10.88 0.10
N CYS A 380 10.04 -9.97 0.35
CA CYS A 380 11.42 -10.14 -0.08
C CYS A 380 12.00 -11.46 0.46
N PRO A 381 12.59 -12.35 -0.38
CA PRO A 381 12.98 -13.68 0.00
C PRO A 381 14.02 -13.69 1.13
N ARG A 382 13.98 -14.74 1.94
CA ARG A 382 15.01 -14.96 2.99
C ARG A 382 16.31 -15.41 2.33
N LYS A 383 17.44 -15.03 2.93
CA LYS A 383 18.79 -15.35 2.42
C LYS A 383 19.00 -16.85 2.15
N THR A 384 18.39 -17.72 2.94
CA THR A 384 18.48 -19.18 2.78
C THR A 384 17.85 -19.72 1.49
N ASN A 385 16.86 -18.99 0.93
CA ASN A 385 16.10 -19.40 -0.23
C ASN A 385 16.36 -18.48 -1.45
N ASP A 386 17.39 -17.67 -1.38
CA ASP A 386 17.68 -16.62 -2.37
C ASP A 386 19.13 -16.74 -2.91
N PRO A 387 19.35 -17.56 -3.94
CA PRO A 387 20.67 -17.65 -4.59
C PRO A 387 21.02 -16.38 -5.39
N VAL A 388 20.06 -15.49 -5.62
CA VAL A 388 20.25 -14.22 -6.35
C VAL A 388 20.75 -13.11 -5.45
N GLY A 389 20.36 -13.11 -4.18
CA GLY A 389 20.74 -12.10 -3.21
C GLY A 389 19.91 -10.83 -3.32
N ILE A 390 18.58 -10.94 -3.50
CA ILE A 390 17.66 -9.81 -3.72
C ILE A 390 17.83 -8.70 -2.67
N ARG A 391 18.03 -9.06 -1.40
CA ARG A 391 18.20 -8.07 -0.32
C ARG A 391 19.48 -7.24 -0.45
N ALA A 392 20.50 -7.75 -1.14
CA ALA A 392 21.74 -7.02 -1.36
C ALA A 392 21.59 -5.85 -2.34
N PHE A 393 20.51 -5.78 -3.10
CA PHE A 393 20.21 -4.64 -3.97
C PHE A 393 19.65 -3.43 -3.23
N ILE A 394 19.27 -3.59 -1.95
CA ILE A 394 18.82 -2.47 -1.10
C ILE A 394 20.07 -1.83 -0.50
N LEU A 395 20.34 -0.58 -0.87
CA LEU A 395 21.53 0.16 -0.45
C LEU A 395 21.20 1.18 0.63
N ALA A 396 22.17 1.44 1.50
CA ALA A 396 22.22 2.67 2.27
C ALA A 396 22.78 3.81 1.39
N PRO A 397 22.22 5.03 1.43
CA PRO A 397 22.87 6.19 0.82
C PRO A 397 24.26 6.44 1.39
N GLU A 398 25.09 7.16 0.64
CA GLU A 398 26.43 7.55 1.12
C GLU A 398 26.35 8.24 2.49
N GLY A 399 27.24 7.88 3.41
CA GLY A 399 27.25 8.39 4.78
C GLY A 399 26.17 7.82 5.71
N HIS A 400 25.35 6.88 5.24
CA HIS A 400 24.28 6.24 6.01
C HIS A 400 24.52 4.74 6.19
N VAL A 401 23.78 4.15 7.13
CA VAL A 401 23.74 2.70 7.34
C VAL A 401 22.28 2.23 7.42
N LEU A 402 22.03 1.00 6.99
CA LEU A 402 20.74 0.36 7.20
C LEU A 402 20.70 -0.23 8.62
N VAL A 403 19.70 0.16 9.40
CA VAL A 403 19.43 -0.37 10.72
C VAL A 403 18.19 -1.25 10.66
N SER A 404 18.31 -2.50 11.10
CA SER A 404 17.17 -3.42 11.22
C SER A 404 16.87 -3.65 12.69
N CYS A 405 15.65 -3.28 13.11
CA CYS A 405 15.15 -3.51 14.46
C CYS A 405 13.91 -4.40 14.38
N ASP A 406 13.91 -5.48 15.17
CA ASP A 406 12.77 -6.39 15.25
C ASP A 406 12.54 -6.82 16.71
N PHE A 407 11.26 -6.93 17.08
CA PHE A 407 10.88 -7.46 18.38
C PHE A 407 10.93 -8.99 18.36
N SER A 408 11.85 -9.56 19.11
CA SER A 408 11.98 -11.02 19.18
C SER A 408 10.71 -11.69 19.71
N GLN A 409 10.02 -12.46 18.84
CA GLN A 409 8.84 -13.27 19.16
C GLN A 409 7.71 -12.49 19.87
N ILE A 410 7.43 -11.25 19.43
CA ILE A 410 6.50 -10.34 20.11
C ILE A 410 5.13 -10.96 20.35
N GLU A 411 4.57 -11.68 19.36
CA GLU A 411 3.25 -12.28 19.45
C GLU A 411 3.19 -13.35 20.56
N LEU A 412 4.22 -14.20 20.65
CA LEU A 412 4.30 -15.22 21.71
C LEU A 412 4.54 -14.61 23.09
N ARG A 413 5.28 -13.50 23.18
CA ARG A 413 5.45 -12.74 24.43
C ARG A 413 4.14 -12.13 24.89
N VAL A 414 3.39 -11.52 23.97
CA VAL A 414 2.05 -10.99 24.26
C VAL A 414 1.11 -12.13 24.66
N GLY A 415 1.15 -13.28 23.96
CA GLY A 415 0.41 -14.49 24.33
C GLY A 415 0.73 -14.94 25.75
N ALA A 416 2.04 -15.05 26.10
CA ALA A 416 2.47 -15.41 27.45
C ALA A 416 1.98 -14.42 28.53
N PHE A 417 1.95 -13.13 28.20
CA PHE A 417 1.43 -12.08 29.09
C PHE A 417 -0.07 -12.26 29.38
N TYR A 418 -0.87 -12.59 28.35
CA TYR A 418 -2.31 -12.77 28.52
C TYR A 418 -2.67 -14.11 29.16
N CYS A 419 -2.08 -15.22 28.70
CA CYS A 419 -2.41 -16.56 29.22
C CYS A 419 -1.77 -16.85 30.58
N ARG A 420 -0.74 -16.09 30.99
CA ARG A 420 -0.01 -16.26 32.24
C ARG A 420 0.61 -17.66 32.41
N ASP A 421 0.92 -18.34 31.30
CA ASP A 421 1.54 -19.65 31.34
C ASP A 421 2.91 -19.60 32.04
N PRO A 422 3.11 -20.35 33.13
CA PRO A 422 4.35 -20.27 33.93
C PRO A 422 5.59 -20.69 33.14
N LYS A 423 5.48 -21.69 32.24
CA LYS A 423 6.61 -22.19 31.46
C LYS A 423 7.02 -21.16 30.39
N MET A 424 6.05 -20.55 29.71
CA MET A 424 6.33 -19.46 28.75
C MET A 424 6.96 -18.26 29.43
N LEU A 425 6.41 -17.83 30.57
CA LEU A 425 6.92 -16.68 31.31
C LEU A 425 8.35 -16.93 31.82
N GLU A 426 8.63 -18.11 32.33
CA GLU A 426 9.96 -18.48 32.80
C GLU A 426 10.96 -18.55 31.65
N THR A 427 10.60 -19.18 30.53
CA THR A 427 11.45 -19.24 29.34
C THR A 427 11.86 -17.84 28.88
N TYR A 428 10.93 -16.87 28.84
CA TYR A 428 11.27 -15.50 28.45
C TYR A 428 12.07 -14.72 29.50
N ARG A 429 11.85 -14.96 30.79
CA ARG A 429 12.62 -14.34 31.86
C ARG A 429 14.08 -14.79 31.85
N THR A 430 14.32 -16.06 31.54
CA THR A 430 15.66 -16.65 31.48
C THR A 430 16.38 -16.46 30.15
N GLY A 431 15.71 -15.79 29.16
CA GLY A 431 16.28 -15.61 27.83
C GLY A 431 16.27 -16.86 26.96
N GLY A 432 15.48 -17.88 27.32
CA GLY A 432 15.36 -19.12 26.57
C GLY A 432 14.58 -18.99 25.28
N ASP A 433 14.68 -20.02 24.44
CA ASP A 433 13.89 -20.16 23.20
C ASP A 433 12.62 -20.96 23.47
N ILE A 434 11.45 -20.33 23.23
CA ILE A 434 10.14 -20.96 23.44
C ILE A 434 9.90 -22.14 22.50
N HIS A 435 10.45 -22.11 21.28
CA HIS A 435 10.32 -23.23 20.33
C HIS A 435 11.11 -24.45 20.83
N ALA A 436 12.33 -24.25 21.33
CA ALA A 436 13.11 -25.31 21.96
C ALA A 436 12.40 -25.84 23.21
N ALA A 437 11.83 -24.96 24.03
CA ALA A 437 11.09 -25.36 25.24
C ALA A 437 9.82 -26.16 24.95
N THR A 438 9.17 -25.95 23.79
CA THR A 438 7.98 -26.73 23.37
C THR A 438 8.32 -28.05 22.71
N THR A 439 9.46 -28.16 22.03
CA THR A 439 9.89 -29.43 21.41
C THR A 439 10.55 -30.40 22.39
N SER A 440 10.88 -29.94 23.58
CA SER A 440 11.50 -30.76 24.66
C SER A 440 10.45 -31.44 25.56
N VAL A 441 9.18 -31.40 25.20
CA VAL A 441 8.04 -32.05 25.86
C VAL A 441 7.57 -33.22 25.03
#